data_14edac54df46175df0e914bb396e9d56
#
_entry.id   14edac54df46175df0e914bb396e9d56
#
_cell.length_a   1.000
_cell.length_b   1.000
_cell.length_c   1.000
_cell.angle_alpha   90.00
_cell.angle_beta   90.00
_cell.angle_gamma   90.00
#
_symmetry.space_group_name_H-M   'P 1'
#
loop_
_entity.id
_entity.type
_entity.pdbx_description
1 polymer ?
#
loop_
_entity_poly.entity_id
_entity_poly.type
_entity_poly.pdbx_seq_one_letter_code
_entity_poly.pdbx_strand_id
1 'polypeptide(L)'
;MTAAVLAGGRSMRMGVDKTLLLVDGEPLIARVAEAALQVCERAAVVTNRPEAMADAGLPEGVAVWVDEVAYQGPLGGLATALKNAADEWVLALAADMPWLNPDVIRALWEAREGAQVVVPRTEKGVEPLLALYHRDCLPEARRVLESGRRRLVAMFPALAVREVDAETLRVVDPELRSFVNVNTPEDLAEVREATTEEPPSALAQAAVIEVGARRGRRMPAERAVTIHMNDTEIATVQATPEDLEELAAGFLVSEGLLSDRDALEAIDVDHKRGLVYVRSAEPVPEDLVYRRRYITAGCGKGITFASLGHTLGLDAVTDDSAVSADALYDMVGQMARAAAKYRDTGGVHACALARHGRVEIVREDVGRHNAVDKVLGRAWLDRVSTEGAVLLTTGRISYEMAVKAAKARVPVVVSRTAVTELAAEVAEAVGLTLVGYARAGKLVVYTNPQRVVEGKGAR
;
A
#
# COMPACT_ATOMS: atom_id res chain seq x y z
N MET A 1 4.21 25.77 22.31
CA MET A 1 3.74 25.79 20.90
C MET A 1 2.49 24.94 20.78
N THR A 2 1.45 25.47 20.11
CA THR A 2 0.19 24.74 19.85
C THR A 2 0.14 24.25 18.40
N ALA A 3 -0.13 22.97 18.18
CA ALA A 3 -0.45 22.44 16.86
C ALA A 3 -1.92 22.70 16.50
N ALA A 4 -2.18 23.14 15.29
CA ALA A 4 -3.52 23.36 14.75
C ALA A 4 -3.71 22.55 13.47
N VAL A 5 -4.46 21.45 13.56
CA VAL A 5 -4.80 20.61 12.41
C VAL A 5 -6.03 21.19 11.71
N LEU A 6 -5.84 21.71 10.49
CA LEU A 6 -6.88 22.42 9.75
C LEU A 6 -7.75 21.43 8.95
N ALA A 7 -8.98 21.22 9.40
CA ALA A 7 -9.95 20.25 8.89
C ALA A 7 -11.18 20.93 8.24
N GLY A 8 -11.05 22.16 7.74
CA GLY A 8 -12.16 23.02 7.27
C GLY A 8 -12.53 22.93 5.79
N GLY A 9 -12.03 21.97 5.02
CA GLY A 9 -12.26 21.86 3.57
C GLY A 9 -13.62 21.26 3.18
N ARG A 10 -14.22 21.73 2.03
CA ARG A 10 -15.33 21.01 1.38
C ARG A 10 -14.76 19.75 0.72
N SER A 11 -14.86 18.61 1.40
CA SER A 11 -14.38 17.31 0.88
C SER A 11 -15.34 16.74 -0.17
N MET A 12 -15.46 17.41 -1.34
CA MET A 12 -16.45 17.06 -2.37
C MET A 12 -15.95 16.04 -3.40
N ARG A 13 -14.65 15.74 -3.44
CA ARG A 13 -14.09 14.90 -4.52
C ARG A 13 -14.13 13.40 -4.24
N MET A 14 -14.26 12.97 -2.99
CA MET A 14 -14.26 11.56 -2.58
C MET A 14 -15.59 11.08 -2.00
N GLY A 15 -16.63 11.94 -1.90
CA GLY A 15 -17.92 11.55 -1.29
C GLY A 15 -17.89 11.25 0.22
N VAL A 16 -16.70 11.16 0.81
CA VAL A 16 -16.45 10.90 2.24
C VAL A 16 -15.57 12.01 2.81
N ASP A 17 -15.70 12.27 4.10
CA ASP A 17 -14.83 13.21 4.80
C ASP A 17 -13.40 12.68 4.86
N LYS A 18 -12.48 13.33 4.13
CA LYS A 18 -11.07 12.92 4.06
C LYS A 18 -10.40 12.82 5.42
N THR A 19 -10.80 13.65 6.37
CA THR A 19 -10.19 13.74 7.70
C THR A 19 -10.47 12.50 8.55
N LEU A 20 -11.56 11.79 8.25
CA LEU A 20 -12.00 10.56 8.91
C LEU A 20 -11.58 9.29 8.17
N LEU A 21 -10.83 9.41 7.05
CA LEU A 21 -10.31 8.24 6.35
C LEU A 21 -9.37 7.45 7.25
N LEU A 22 -9.58 6.14 7.29
CA LEU A 22 -8.78 5.25 8.13
C LEU A 22 -7.50 4.84 7.43
N VAL A 23 -6.38 4.99 8.14
CA VAL A 23 -5.06 4.42 7.81
C VAL A 23 -4.70 3.50 8.96
N ASP A 24 -4.53 2.20 8.70
CA ASP A 24 -4.27 1.16 9.72
C ASP A 24 -5.33 1.09 10.84
N GLY A 25 -6.57 1.43 10.53
CA GLY A 25 -7.67 1.44 11.49
C GLY A 25 -7.78 2.72 12.33
N GLU A 26 -6.91 3.70 12.12
CA GLU A 26 -6.89 4.99 12.81
C GLU A 26 -7.28 6.14 11.86
N PRO A 27 -8.16 7.06 12.26
CA PRO A 27 -8.50 8.23 11.46
C PRO A 27 -7.27 9.11 11.19
N LEU A 28 -7.15 9.58 9.94
CA LEU A 28 -5.99 10.34 9.48
C LEU A 28 -5.73 11.59 10.32
N ILE A 29 -6.80 12.27 10.71
CA ILE A 29 -6.72 13.46 11.57
C ILE A 29 -6.18 13.16 12.98
N ALA A 30 -6.52 12.00 13.54
CA ALA A 30 -6.01 11.56 14.84
C ALA A 30 -4.51 11.30 14.77
N ARG A 31 -4.07 10.60 13.72
CA ARG A 31 -2.66 10.31 13.44
C ARG A 31 -1.81 11.57 13.29
N VAL A 32 -2.32 12.59 12.57
CA VAL A 32 -1.63 13.89 12.43
C VAL A 32 -1.54 14.60 13.79
N ALA A 33 -2.61 14.58 14.57
CA ALA A 33 -2.62 15.19 15.91
C ALA A 33 -1.66 14.48 16.86
N GLU A 34 -1.59 13.16 16.84
CA GLU A 34 -0.68 12.35 17.66
C GLU A 34 0.79 12.62 17.30
N ALA A 35 1.13 12.66 16.01
CA ALA A 35 2.49 12.99 15.57
C ALA A 35 2.89 14.41 16.00
N ALA A 36 1.99 15.38 15.94
CA ALA A 36 2.25 16.74 16.37
C ALA A 36 2.45 16.85 17.90
N LEU A 37 1.71 16.07 18.69
CA LEU A 37 1.84 16.03 20.17
C LEU A 37 3.18 15.47 20.66
N GLN A 38 3.96 14.80 19.80
CA GLN A 38 5.33 14.40 20.13
C GLN A 38 6.30 15.59 20.26
N VAL A 39 5.90 16.77 19.75
CA VAL A 39 6.73 17.99 19.77
C VAL A 39 5.98 19.17 20.37
N CYS A 40 4.67 19.25 20.18
CA CYS A 40 3.83 20.33 20.67
C CYS A 40 3.20 19.97 22.02
N GLU A 41 3.16 20.92 22.95
CA GLU A 41 2.53 20.72 24.27
C GLU A 41 1.00 20.62 24.17
N ARG A 42 0.42 21.19 23.12
CA ARG A 42 -1.02 21.26 22.89
C ARG A 42 -1.33 21.03 21.42
N ALA A 43 -2.48 20.43 21.16
CA ALA A 43 -3.01 20.30 19.81
C ALA A 43 -4.49 20.66 19.79
N ALA A 44 -4.94 21.17 18.65
CA ALA A 44 -6.34 21.43 18.38
C ALA A 44 -6.68 21.08 16.93
N VAL A 45 -7.92 20.67 16.69
CA VAL A 45 -8.50 20.54 15.37
C VAL A 45 -9.37 21.75 15.09
N VAL A 46 -9.13 22.42 13.95
CA VAL A 46 -9.95 23.56 13.51
C VAL A 46 -10.88 23.07 12.40
N THR A 47 -12.18 23.12 12.63
CA THR A 47 -13.18 22.53 11.72
C THR A 47 -14.46 23.35 11.65
N ASN A 48 -15.19 23.18 10.53
CA ASN A 48 -16.56 23.70 10.37
C ASN A 48 -17.64 22.66 10.79
N ARG A 49 -17.22 21.45 11.20
CA ARG A 49 -18.09 20.33 11.56
C ARG A 49 -17.61 19.67 12.86
N PRO A 50 -17.79 20.36 14.00
CA PRO A 50 -17.31 19.86 15.28
C PRO A 50 -17.98 18.52 15.68
N GLU A 51 -19.22 18.27 15.24
CA GLU A 51 -19.93 17.03 15.47
C GLU A 51 -19.23 15.80 14.84
N ALA A 52 -18.57 15.97 13.71
CA ALA A 52 -17.83 14.89 13.06
C ALA A 52 -16.54 14.51 13.82
N MET A 53 -16.08 15.35 14.74
CA MET A 53 -14.88 15.09 15.53
C MET A 53 -15.14 14.20 16.76
N ALA A 54 -16.40 13.99 17.13
CA ALA A 54 -16.75 13.12 18.25
C ALA A 54 -16.28 11.66 18.02
N ASP A 55 -16.38 11.19 16.78
CA ASP A 55 -16.00 9.83 16.38
C ASP A 55 -14.62 9.78 15.67
N ALA A 56 -13.87 10.89 15.68
CA ALA A 56 -12.60 11.00 14.97
C ALA A 56 -11.41 10.34 15.70
N GLY A 57 -11.63 9.71 16.86
CA GLY A 57 -10.57 9.03 17.63
C GLY A 57 -9.43 9.95 18.05
N LEU A 58 -9.68 11.24 18.26
CA LEU A 58 -8.65 12.21 18.61
C LEU A 58 -7.96 11.85 19.94
N PRO A 59 -6.64 12.05 20.07
CA PRO A 59 -5.91 11.85 21.32
C PRO A 59 -6.49 12.66 22.46
N GLU A 60 -6.35 12.17 23.69
CA GLU A 60 -6.82 12.88 24.90
C GLU A 60 -6.18 14.26 25.01
N GLY A 61 -6.99 15.27 25.30
CA GLY A 61 -6.54 16.66 25.45
C GLY A 61 -6.47 17.47 24.15
N VAL A 62 -6.76 16.89 23.00
CA VAL A 62 -6.89 17.63 21.74
C VAL A 62 -8.18 18.44 21.75
N ALA A 63 -8.05 19.77 21.62
CA ALA A 63 -9.20 20.67 21.58
C ALA A 63 -9.85 20.66 20.18
N VAL A 64 -11.16 20.95 20.11
CA VAL A 64 -11.86 21.19 18.85
C VAL A 64 -12.30 22.65 18.80
N TRP A 65 -11.78 23.37 17.80
CA TRP A 65 -12.13 24.79 17.57
C TRP A 65 -12.99 24.92 16.32
N VAL A 66 -14.06 25.64 16.43
CA VAL A 66 -14.96 25.91 15.30
C VAL A 66 -14.48 27.17 14.58
N ASP A 67 -14.39 27.09 13.24
CA ASP A 67 -14.05 28.25 12.41
C ASP A 67 -15.02 29.42 12.67
N GLU A 68 -14.48 30.61 12.93
CA GLU A 68 -15.31 31.82 13.18
C GLU A 68 -16.25 32.12 11.99
N VAL A 69 -15.77 31.88 10.78
CA VAL A 69 -16.56 32.02 9.56
C VAL A 69 -16.33 30.78 8.69
N ALA A 70 -17.39 30.03 8.49
CA ALA A 70 -17.33 28.79 7.75
C ALA A 70 -16.80 28.98 6.30
N TYR A 71 -15.96 28.02 5.88
CA TYR A 71 -15.47 27.91 4.50
C TYR A 71 -14.60 29.06 3.97
N GLN A 72 -13.87 29.74 4.83
CA GLN A 72 -12.89 30.76 4.43
C GLN A 72 -11.53 30.19 3.99
N GLY A 73 -11.45 28.90 3.79
CA GLY A 73 -10.24 28.20 3.37
C GLY A 73 -9.18 28.11 4.49
N PRO A 74 -7.95 27.68 4.17
CA PRO A 74 -6.94 27.43 5.20
C PRO A 74 -6.51 28.69 5.97
N LEU A 75 -6.63 29.87 5.37
CA LEU A 75 -6.34 31.14 6.05
C LEU A 75 -7.36 31.45 7.16
N GLY A 76 -8.65 31.11 6.95
CA GLY A 76 -9.68 31.23 7.99
C GLY A 76 -9.38 30.33 9.18
N GLY A 77 -9.07 29.05 8.91
CA GLY A 77 -8.68 28.11 9.95
C GLY A 77 -7.43 28.56 10.73
N LEU A 78 -6.40 29.10 10.05
CA LEU A 78 -5.24 29.66 10.71
C LEU A 78 -5.59 30.87 11.61
N ALA A 79 -6.44 31.79 11.13
CA ALA A 79 -6.85 32.93 11.92
C ALA A 79 -7.62 32.50 13.19
N THR A 80 -8.47 31.48 13.08
CA THR A 80 -9.14 30.85 14.23
C THR A 80 -8.11 30.21 15.18
N ALA A 81 -7.10 29.52 14.67
CA ALA A 81 -6.05 28.91 15.48
C ALA A 81 -5.21 29.97 16.22
N LEU A 82 -4.74 30.99 15.53
CA LEU A 82 -3.96 32.10 16.12
C LEU A 82 -4.72 32.88 17.21
N LYS A 83 -6.05 32.96 17.09
CA LYS A 83 -6.90 33.62 18.09
C LYS A 83 -7.06 32.77 19.35
N ASN A 84 -7.26 31.46 19.19
CA ASN A 84 -7.60 30.55 20.30
C ASN A 84 -6.38 29.94 20.99
N ALA A 85 -5.22 29.87 20.30
CA ALA A 85 -4.01 29.35 20.88
C ALA A 85 -3.52 30.17 22.07
N ALA A 86 -3.18 29.51 23.18
CA ALA A 86 -2.57 30.15 24.34
C ALA A 86 -1.09 30.49 24.10
N ASP A 87 -0.43 29.77 23.21
CA ASP A 87 0.99 29.92 22.90
C ASP A 87 1.23 31.03 21.87
N GLU A 88 2.45 31.56 21.84
CA GLU A 88 2.86 32.57 20.85
C GLU A 88 3.01 31.99 19.45
N TRP A 89 3.34 30.69 19.35
CA TRP A 89 3.52 30.01 18.09
C TRP A 89 2.47 28.95 17.85
N VAL A 90 1.93 28.94 16.64
CA VAL A 90 1.00 27.95 16.12
C VAL A 90 1.68 27.19 14.97
N LEU A 91 1.71 25.87 15.07
CA LEU A 91 2.04 24.99 13.97
C LEU A 91 0.75 24.69 13.19
N ALA A 92 0.63 25.18 11.97
CA ALA A 92 -0.48 24.86 11.09
C ALA A 92 -0.19 23.56 10.32
N LEU A 93 -1.13 22.62 10.37
CA LEU A 93 -1.03 21.32 9.73
C LEU A 93 -2.24 21.04 8.86
N ALA A 94 -2.04 20.39 7.71
CA ALA A 94 -3.14 19.81 6.98
C ALA A 94 -3.58 18.50 7.65
N ALA A 95 -4.88 18.20 7.62
CA ALA A 95 -5.46 17.00 8.22
C ALA A 95 -5.21 15.71 7.40
N ASP A 96 -4.60 15.82 6.24
CA ASP A 96 -4.39 14.76 5.26
C ASP A 96 -2.91 14.41 5.04
N MET A 97 -2.07 14.55 6.08
CA MET A 97 -0.61 14.30 6.08
C MET A 97 -0.28 13.00 6.84
N PRO A 98 -0.36 11.81 6.20
CA PRO A 98 -0.27 10.52 6.89
C PRO A 98 1.10 10.21 7.48
N TRP A 99 2.16 10.82 6.97
CA TRP A 99 3.56 10.55 7.33
C TRP A 99 4.26 11.76 7.96
N LEU A 100 3.50 12.57 8.70
CA LEU A 100 4.09 13.70 9.41
C LEU A 100 5.22 13.24 10.35
N ASN A 101 6.44 13.67 10.05
CA ASN A 101 7.62 13.38 10.85
C ASN A 101 7.81 14.46 11.93
N PRO A 102 7.81 14.12 13.23
CA PRO A 102 8.05 15.05 14.33
C PRO A 102 9.40 15.80 14.23
N ASP A 103 10.42 15.21 13.61
CA ASP A 103 11.74 15.86 13.48
C ASP A 103 11.70 17.02 12.47
N VAL A 104 10.81 16.97 11.46
CA VAL A 104 10.55 18.12 10.58
C VAL A 104 10.00 19.29 11.39
N ILE A 105 9.08 19.03 12.34
CA ILE A 105 8.52 20.07 13.22
C ILE A 105 9.64 20.67 14.09
N ARG A 106 10.56 19.86 14.62
CA ARG A 106 11.72 20.33 15.40
C ARG A 106 12.65 21.22 14.57
N ALA A 107 12.94 20.82 13.33
CA ALA A 107 13.78 21.61 12.42
C ALA A 107 13.17 22.99 12.12
N LEU A 108 11.85 23.05 11.90
CA LEU A 108 11.14 24.33 11.74
C LEU A 108 11.19 25.17 13.02
N TRP A 109 11.03 24.53 14.19
CA TRP A 109 11.08 25.23 15.46
C TRP A 109 12.46 25.86 15.75
N GLU A 110 13.54 25.19 15.37
CA GLU A 110 14.90 25.71 15.50
C GLU A 110 15.15 26.92 14.60
N ALA A 111 14.51 26.97 13.44
CA ALA A 111 14.66 28.06 12.47
C ALA A 111 13.85 29.33 12.80
N ARG A 112 13.09 29.40 13.91
CA ARG A 112 12.10 30.45 14.17
C ARG A 112 12.67 31.81 14.58
N GLU A 113 13.93 31.88 15.01
CA GLU A 113 14.50 33.12 15.56
C GLU A 113 14.45 34.28 14.55
N GLY A 114 13.85 35.39 14.94
CA GLY A 114 13.72 36.59 14.08
C GLY A 114 12.67 36.49 12.97
N ALA A 115 11.87 35.42 12.93
CA ALA A 115 10.80 35.22 11.96
C ALA A 115 9.41 35.43 12.60
N GLN A 116 8.41 35.73 11.77
CA GLN A 116 6.98 35.65 12.10
C GLN A 116 6.34 34.41 11.48
N VAL A 117 6.91 33.91 10.37
CA VAL A 117 6.51 32.68 9.70
C VAL A 117 7.74 31.87 9.40
N VAL A 118 7.69 30.57 9.70
CA VAL A 118 8.69 29.59 9.25
C VAL A 118 8.01 28.57 8.37
N VAL A 119 8.42 28.51 7.11
CA VAL A 119 7.75 27.70 6.08
C VAL A 119 8.74 26.84 5.33
N PRO A 120 8.48 25.53 5.15
CA PRO A 120 9.26 24.67 4.27
C PRO A 120 9.16 25.14 2.82
N ARG A 121 10.28 24.95 2.09
CA ARG A 121 10.33 25.06 0.62
C ARG A 121 10.80 23.74 0.04
N THR A 122 9.89 23.07 -0.66
CA THR A 122 10.18 21.86 -1.45
C THR A 122 10.32 22.20 -2.93
N GLU A 123 10.57 21.20 -3.78
CA GLU A 123 10.56 21.37 -5.24
C GLU A 123 9.17 21.78 -5.78
N LYS A 124 8.09 21.52 -5.02
CA LYS A 124 6.72 21.93 -5.35
C LYS A 124 6.41 23.35 -4.96
N GLY A 125 7.30 24.02 -4.22
CA GLY A 125 7.13 25.38 -3.71
C GLY A 125 7.10 25.43 -2.19
N VAL A 126 6.51 26.49 -1.64
CA VAL A 126 6.34 26.64 -0.18
C VAL A 126 5.19 25.80 0.33
N GLU A 127 5.34 25.20 1.50
CA GLU A 127 4.38 24.27 2.12
C GLU A 127 3.72 24.93 3.35
N PRO A 128 2.73 25.80 3.17
CA PRO A 128 2.19 26.62 4.23
C PRO A 128 1.27 25.88 5.21
N LEU A 129 0.97 24.61 4.96
CA LEU A 129 0.19 23.70 5.84
C LEU A 129 1.06 22.65 6.52
N LEU A 130 2.34 22.91 6.66
CA LEU A 130 3.28 22.36 7.62
C LEU A 130 4.24 23.47 7.99
N ALA A 131 3.75 24.50 8.67
CA ALA A 131 4.50 25.75 8.87
C ALA A 131 4.18 26.35 10.24
N LEU A 132 5.13 27.12 10.79
CA LEU A 132 4.98 27.85 12.03
C LEU A 132 4.54 29.29 11.78
N TYR A 133 3.61 29.76 12.59
CA TYR A 133 3.07 31.11 12.54
C TYR A 133 3.09 31.71 13.93
N HIS A 134 3.77 32.88 14.09
CA HIS A 134 3.72 33.64 15.32
C HIS A 134 2.35 34.31 15.47
N ARG A 135 1.89 34.51 16.71
CA ARG A 135 0.60 35.14 16.99
C ARG A 135 0.42 36.52 16.34
N ASP A 136 1.51 37.26 16.13
CA ASP A 136 1.53 38.56 15.48
C ASP A 136 1.12 38.50 13.99
N CYS A 137 0.98 37.32 13.41
CA CYS A 137 0.40 37.13 12.08
C CYS A 137 -1.12 37.35 12.04
N LEU A 138 -1.84 37.33 13.19
CA LEU A 138 -3.29 37.39 13.24
C LEU A 138 -3.87 38.67 12.62
N PRO A 139 -3.36 39.90 12.87
CA PRO A 139 -3.87 41.12 12.24
C PRO A 139 -3.76 41.05 10.72
N GLU A 140 -2.66 40.58 10.18
CA GLU A 140 -2.43 40.46 8.73
C GLU A 140 -3.31 39.35 8.12
N ALA A 141 -3.50 38.23 8.81
CA ALA A 141 -4.42 37.19 8.37
C ALA A 141 -5.85 37.73 8.20
N ARG A 142 -6.33 38.50 9.16
CA ARG A 142 -7.65 39.16 9.11
C ARG A 142 -7.75 40.17 7.95
N ARG A 143 -6.74 41.01 7.79
CA ARG A 143 -6.69 41.99 6.69
C ARG A 143 -6.78 41.33 5.31
N VAL A 144 -6.06 40.21 5.14
CA VAL A 144 -6.08 39.43 3.89
C VAL A 144 -7.44 38.77 3.68
N LEU A 145 -8.07 38.21 4.72
CA LEU A 145 -9.41 37.64 4.67
C LEU A 145 -10.47 38.66 4.27
N GLU A 146 -10.42 39.86 4.82
CA GLU A 146 -11.31 41.01 4.45
C GLU A 146 -11.18 41.40 2.97
N SER A 147 -9.98 41.26 2.38
CA SER A 147 -9.75 41.44 0.94
C SER A 147 -10.30 40.32 0.04
N GLY A 148 -10.93 39.30 0.62
CA GLY A 148 -11.50 38.18 -0.11
C GLY A 148 -10.50 37.08 -0.45
N ARG A 149 -9.21 37.23 -0.12
CA ARG A 149 -8.18 36.21 -0.38
C ARG A 149 -8.22 35.15 0.71
N ARG A 150 -7.94 33.86 0.35
CA ARG A 150 -8.10 32.69 1.22
C ARG A 150 -6.81 31.85 1.35
N ARG A 151 -5.78 32.17 0.55
CA ARG A 151 -4.51 31.43 0.55
C ARG A 151 -3.59 31.95 1.64
N LEU A 152 -2.94 31.05 2.41
CA LEU A 152 -1.98 31.40 3.46
C LEU A 152 -0.83 32.29 2.94
N VAL A 153 -0.28 31.94 1.80
CA VAL A 153 0.83 32.70 1.18
C VAL A 153 0.48 34.16 0.84
N ALA A 154 -0.81 34.51 0.83
CA ALA A 154 -1.24 35.89 0.51
C ALA A 154 -0.86 36.91 1.59
N MET A 155 -0.52 36.47 2.82
CA MET A 155 -0.07 37.35 3.89
C MET A 155 1.47 37.46 3.98
N PHE A 156 2.24 36.59 3.31
CA PHE A 156 3.71 36.53 3.39
C PHE A 156 4.41 37.83 3.01
N PRO A 157 3.97 38.61 1.98
CA PRO A 157 4.65 39.85 1.62
C PRO A 157 4.70 40.92 2.73
N ALA A 158 3.85 40.81 3.75
CA ALA A 158 3.79 41.76 4.86
C ALA A 158 4.46 41.23 6.16
N LEU A 159 5.05 40.07 6.13
CA LEU A 159 5.56 39.36 7.30
C LEU A 159 7.05 38.99 7.15
N ALA A 160 7.74 38.84 8.26
CA ALA A 160 9.07 38.27 8.30
C ALA A 160 9.00 36.75 8.09
N VAL A 161 9.15 36.30 6.85
CA VAL A 161 9.08 34.89 6.46
C VAL A 161 10.49 34.29 6.36
N ARG A 162 10.68 33.18 7.05
CA ARG A 162 11.88 32.33 6.92
C ARG A 162 11.51 31.04 6.20
N GLU A 163 12.18 30.80 5.10
CA GLU A 163 12.07 29.55 4.38
C GLU A 163 13.12 28.57 4.86
N VAL A 164 12.73 27.31 5.09
CA VAL A 164 13.62 26.19 5.36
C VAL A 164 13.65 25.34 4.10
N ASP A 165 14.82 25.20 3.50
CA ASP A 165 14.98 24.51 2.23
C ASP A 165 14.87 22.98 2.32
N ALA A 166 14.63 22.35 1.18
CA ALA A 166 14.49 20.91 1.08
C ALA A 166 15.74 20.13 1.51
N GLU A 167 16.95 20.70 1.32
CA GLU A 167 18.20 20.02 1.71
C GLU A 167 18.29 19.89 3.23
N THR A 168 17.97 20.97 3.94
CA THR A 168 17.88 20.96 5.40
C THR A 168 16.85 19.95 5.90
N LEU A 169 15.68 19.88 5.26
CA LEU A 169 14.59 18.99 5.66
C LEU A 169 14.91 17.52 5.36
N ARG A 170 15.63 17.22 4.28
CA ARG A 170 16.05 15.86 3.96
C ARG A 170 17.01 15.23 4.97
N VAL A 171 17.65 16.02 5.80
CA VAL A 171 18.46 15.48 6.92
C VAL A 171 17.60 14.66 7.88
N VAL A 172 16.36 15.10 8.10
CA VAL A 172 15.43 14.47 9.06
C VAL A 172 14.29 13.71 8.38
N ASP A 173 13.95 14.05 7.14
CA ASP A 173 12.93 13.40 6.32
C ASP A 173 13.47 13.24 4.88
N PRO A 174 14.30 12.23 4.61
CA PRO A 174 15.03 12.07 3.35
C PRO A 174 14.18 12.07 2.10
N GLU A 175 13.00 11.51 2.17
CA GLU A 175 12.03 11.41 1.08
C GLU A 175 10.98 12.52 1.09
N LEU A 176 11.05 13.45 2.05
CA LEU A 176 10.08 14.53 2.26
C LEU A 176 8.63 14.00 2.37
N ARG A 177 8.46 12.83 3.01
CA ARG A 177 7.15 12.18 3.17
C ARG A 177 6.17 13.01 3.98
N SER A 178 6.64 13.84 4.90
CA SER A 178 5.79 14.77 5.66
C SER A 178 4.99 15.72 4.77
N PHE A 179 5.39 15.91 3.50
CA PHE A 179 4.75 16.80 2.54
C PHE A 179 3.84 16.07 1.53
N VAL A 180 3.59 14.79 1.76
CA VAL A 180 2.66 14.00 0.95
C VAL A 180 1.27 14.10 1.56
N ASN A 181 0.30 14.55 0.76
CA ASN A 181 -1.10 14.69 1.16
C ASN A 181 -1.97 13.63 0.48
N VAL A 182 -2.93 13.08 1.20
CA VAL A 182 -3.95 12.16 0.67
C VAL A 182 -5.07 12.97 0.03
N ASN A 183 -5.14 13.02 -1.31
CA ASN A 183 -6.13 13.77 -2.05
C ASN A 183 -7.10 12.92 -2.85
N THR A 184 -6.71 11.70 -3.20
CA THR A 184 -7.44 10.74 -4.03
C THR A 184 -7.57 9.39 -3.33
N PRO A 185 -8.50 8.51 -3.75
CA PRO A 185 -8.53 7.13 -3.28
C PRO A 185 -7.23 6.37 -3.56
N GLU A 186 -6.54 6.73 -4.66
CA GLU A 186 -5.25 6.19 -5.04
C GLU A 186 -4.17 6.58 -4.03
N ASP A 187 -4.10 7.86 -3.62
CA ASP A 187 -3.17 8.32 -2.59
C ASP A 187 -3.40 7.56 -1.27
N LEU A 188 -4.69 7.34 -0.91
CA LEU A 188 -5.04 6.58 0.29
C LEU A 188 -4.60 5.11 0.19
N ALA A 189 -4.71 4.52 -1.00
CA ALA A 189 -4.24 3.17 -1.24
C ALA A 189 -2.71 3.09 -1.10
N GLU A 190 -1.97 4.06 -1.66
CA GLU A 190 -0.51 4.16 -1.51
C GLU A 190 -0.11 4.32 -0.04
N VAL A 191 -0.83 5.13 0.72
CA VAL A 191 -0.58 5.30 2.16
C VAL A 191 -0.82 4.01 2.92
N ARG A 192 -1.93 3.32 2.66
CA ARG A 192 -2.24 2.03 3.28
C ARG A 192 -1.25 0.95 2.90
N GLU A 193 -0.73 0.98 1.67
CA GLU A 193 0.32 0.06 1.23
C GLU A 193 1.65 0.37 1.90
N ALA A 194 2.03 1.63 2.01
CA ALA A 194 3.29 2.05 2.63
C ALA A 194 3.31 1.89 4.16
N THR A 195 2.15 1.91 4.84
CA THR A 195 2.07 1.66 6.28
C THR A 195 2.03 0.19 6.63
N THR A 196 1.69 -0.70 5.67
CA THR A 196 1.81 -2.15 5.82
C THR A 196 3.19 -2.67 5.45
N GLU A 197 4.01 -1.90 4.77
CA GLU A 197 5.44 -2.14 4.61
C GLU A 197 6.17 -1.36 5.69
N GLU A 198 7.05 -2.03 6.46
CA GLU A 198 8.10 -1.32 7.20
C GLU A 198 8.75 -0.33 6.23
N PRO A 199 9.06 0.92 6.64
CA PRO A 199 9.58 1.94 5.72
C PRO A 199 10.72 1.35 4.92
N PRO A 200 10.78 1.59 3.59
CA PRO A 200 11.93 1.20 2.80
C PRO A 200 13.12 1.81 3.53
N SER A 201 13.92 0.93 4.11
CA SER A 201 15.06 1.36 4.87
C SER A 201 15.90 2.26 3.96
N ALA A 202 16.10 3.51 4.37
CA ALA A 202 17.22 4.33 3.93
C ALA A 202 18.55 3.64 4.33
N LEU A 203 18.60 2.32 4.14
CA LEU A 203 19.63 1.37 4.58
C LEU A 203 20.72 1.17 3.55
N ALA A 204 20.84 2.09 2.60
CA ALA A 204 22.11 2.13 1.87
C ALA A 204 23.28 2.58 2.78
N GLN A 205 23.03 3.20 3.94
CA GLN A 205 24.09 3.67 4.84
C GLN A 205 23.69 3.74 6.34
N ALA A 206 22.62 3.15 6.79
CA ALA A 206 22.40 3.04 8.22
C ALA A 206 23.44 2.06 8.77
N ALA A 207 24.31 2.56 9.63
CA ALA A 207 25.13 1.69 10.47
C ALA A 207 24.17 0.78 11.25
N VAL A 208 24.19 -0.51 10.94
CA VAL A 208 23.50 -1.52 11.75
C VAL A 208 24.18 -1.50 13.10
N ILE A 209 23.57 -0.85 14.09
CA ILE A 209 23.98 -1.01 15.48
C ILE A 209 23.59 -2.44 15.84
N GLU A 210 24.53 -3.35 15.70
CA GLU A 210 24.37 -4.74 16.16
C GLU A 210 24.26 -4.75 17.68
N VAL A 211 23.04 -4.85 18.16
CA VAL A 211 22.80 -5.33 19.53
C VAL A 211 22.77 -6.86 19.48
N GLY A 212 23.95 -7.47 19.52
CA GLY A 212 24.15 -8.92 19.45
C GLY A 212 24.40 -9.41 18.01
N ALA A 213 25.47 -10.17 17.84
CA ALA A 213 25.96 -10.70 16.55
C ALA A 213 24.87 -11.45 15.77
N ARG A 214 24.20 -10.79 14.82
CA ARG A 214 23.40 -11.43 13.78
C ARG A 214 24.07 -11.18 12.44
N ARG A 215 24.34 -12.29 11.72
CA ARG A 215 24.82 -12.27 10.32
C ARG A 215 23.96 -11.32 9.51
N GLY A 216 24.57 -10.39 8.75
CA GLY A 216 23.86 -9.45 7.87
C GLY A 216 22.85 -10.19 6.99
N ARG A 217 21.62 -9.70 6.91
CA ARG A 217 20.59 -10.23 6.01
C ARG A 217 21.03 -9.99 4.56
N ARG A 218 20.91 -10.98 3.71
CA ARG A 218 21.13 -10.84 2.27
C ARG A 218 19.96 -10.08 1.67
N MET A 219 20.24 -9.18 0.75
CA MET A 219 19.21 -8.50 -0.04
C MET A 219 18.68 -9.46 -1.12
N PRO A 220 17.37 -9.47 -1.39
CA PRO A 220 16.81 -10.21 -2.51
C PRO A 220 17.28 -9.62 -3.84
N ALA A 221 17.49 -10.47 -4.83
CA ALA A 221 17.79 -10.03 -6.18
C ALA A 221 16.50 -9.66 -6.90
N GLU A 222 16.49 -8.48 -7.53
CA GLU A 222 15.38 -7.99 -8.36
C GLU A 222 15.91 -7.55 -9.71
N ARG A 223 15.20 -7.92 -10.79
CA ARG A 223 15.52 -7.52 -12.17
C ARG A 223 14.26 -7.33 -12.99
N ALA A 224 14.36 -6.45 -13.99
CA ALA A 224 13.35 -6.37 -15.03
C ALA A 224 13.42 -7.66 -15.88
N VAL A 225 12.28 -8.32 -16.07
CA VAL A 225 12.09 -9.50 -16.89
C VAL A 225 11.04 -9.20 -17.94
N THR A 226 11.42 -9.27 -19.20
CA THR A 226 10.52 -9.01 -20.33
C THR A 226 10.06 -10.34 -20.94
N ILE A 227 8.75 -10.54 -20.98
CA ILE A 227 8.11 -11.73 -21.54
C ILE A 227 7.66 -11.41 -22.96
N HIS A 228 8.12 -12.23 -23.90
CA HIS A 228 7.71 -12.22 -25.31
C HIS A 228 6.91 -13.48 -25.64
N MET A 229 5.87 -13.35 -26.45
CA MET A 229 5.14 -14.46 -27.02
C MET A 229 5.06 -14.28 -28.54
N ASN A 230 5.54 -15.28 -29.32
CA ASN A 230 5.54 -15.25 -30.79
C ASN A 230 6.10 -13.90 -31.33
N ASP A 231 7.30 -13.51 -30.92
CA ASP A 231 7.99 -12.27 -31.29
C ASP A 231 7.34 -10.95 -30.83
N THR A 232 6.22 -11.02 -30.08
CA THR A 232 5.54 -9.86 -29.52
C THR A 232 5.92 -9.66 -28.05
N GLU A 233 6.37 -8.47 -27.70
CA GLU A 233 6.59 -8.09 -26.29
C GLU A 233 5.24 -7.97 -25.58
N ILE A 234 5.01 -8.81 -24.57
CA ILE A 234 3.76 -8.85 -23.82
C ILE A 234 3.83 -7.95 -22.58
N ALA A 235 4.86 -8.14 -21.75
CA ALA A 235 5.02 -7.38 -20.52
C ALA A 235 6.46 -7.37 -20.01
N THR A 236 6.84 -6.32 -19.27
CA THR A 236 8.05 -6.30 -18.46
C THR A 236 7.65 -6.24 -16.99
N VAL A 237 8.12 -7.18 -16.18
CA VAL A 237 7.83 -7.30 -14.75
C VAL A 237 9.13 -7.20 -13.94
N GLN A 238 9.07 -6.62 -12.73
CA GLN A 238 10.16 -6.69 -11.77
C GLN A 238 10.03 -7.99 -11.00
N ALA A 239 11.04 -8.87 -11.10
CA ALA A 239 10.99 -10.21 -10.54
C ALA A 239 12.33 -10.67 -9.99
N THR A 240 12.29 -11.64 -9.07
CA THR A 240 13.48 -12.42 -8.72
C THR A 240 13.93 -13.23 -9.94
N PRO A 241 15.21 -13.13 -10.39
CA PRO A 241 15.68 -13.64 -11.69
C PRO A 241 15.90 -15.16 -11.69
N GLU A 242 14.98 -15.90 -11.13
CA GLU A 242 14.94 -17.36 -11.04
C GLU A 242 13.57 -17.88 -11.44
N ASP A 243 13.48 -19.13 -11.88
CA ASP A 243 12.24 -19.80 -12.31
C ASP A 243 11.48 -18.97 -13.39
N LEU A 244 12.22 -18.39 -14.35
CA LEU A 244 11.69 -17.43 -15.33
C LEU A 244 10.80 -18.08 -16.37
N GLU A 245 11.05 -19.35 -16.73
CA GLU A 245 10.17 -20.14 -17.60
C GLU A 245 8.79 -20.30 -16.97
N GLU A 246 8.78 -20.60 -15.67
CA GLU A 246 7.56 -20.77 -14.89
C GLU A 246 6.81 -19.44 -14.71
N LEU A 247 7.56 -18.35 -14.46
CA LEU A 247 7.00 -17.01 -14.41
C LEU A 247 6.28 -16.65 -15.72
N ALA A 248 6.94 -16.86 -16.84
CA ALA A 248 6.38 -16.52 -18.15
C ALA A 248 5.15 -17.39 -18.48
N ALA A 249 5.24 -18.70 -18.28
CA ALA A 249 4.11 -19.61 -18.52
C ALA A 249 2.91 -19.24 -17.64
N GLY A 250 3.13 -19.07 -16.33
CA GLY A 250 2.05 -18.74 -15.39
C GLY A 250 1.45 -17.36 -15.64
N PHE A 251 2.27 -16.37 -16.01
CA PHE A 251 1.78 -15.05 -16.41
C PHE A 251 0.88 -15.16 -17.64
N LEU A 252 1.34 -15.80 -18.72
CA LEU A 252 0.59 -15.92 -19.97
C LEU A 252 -0.72 -16.71 -19.78
N VAL A 253 -0.69 -17.80 -19.01
CA VAL A 253 -1.89 -18.59 -18.66
C VAL A 253 -2.86 -17.76 -17.82
N SER A 254 -2.37 -17.04 -16.82
CA SER A 254 -3.18 -16.19 -15.97
C SER A 254 -3.84 -15.04 -16.74
N GLU A 255 -3.15 -14.49 -17.75
CA GLU A 255 -3.68 -13.46 -18.63
C GLU A 255 -4.62 -14.03 -19.72
N GLY A 256 -4.65 -15.35 -19.92
CA GLY A 256 -5.48 -16.01 -20.94
C GLY A 256 -4.88 -15.95 -22.35
N LEU A 257 -3.57 -15.76 -22.43
CA LEU A 257 -2.82 -15.71 -23.69
C LEU A 257 -2.30 -17.08 -24.09
N LEU A 258 -2.22 -18.00 -23.15
CA LEU A 258 -1.80 -19.38 -23.34
C LEU A 258 -2.78 -20.28 -22.59
N SER A 259 -3.52 -21.10 -23.31
CA SER A 259 -4.58 -21.95 -22.76
C SER A 259 -4.32 -23.43 -22.95
N ASP A 260 -3.78 -23.80 -24.08
CA ASP A 260 -3.48 -25.18 -24.42
C ASP A 260 -1.99 -25.49 -24.21
N ARG A 261 -1.73 -26.46 -23.30
CA ARG A 261 -0.36 -26.91 -23.01
C ARG A 261 0.30 -27.55 -24.22
N ASP A 262 -0.49 -28.17 -25.11
CA ASP A 262 0.03 -28.82 -26.32
C ASP A 262 0.34 -27.81 -27.42
N ALA A 263 -0.20 -26.60 -27.35
CA ALA A 263 0.17 -25.49 -28.22
C ALA A 263 1.51 -24.84 -27.85
N LEU A 264 2.04 -25.06 -26.66
CA LEU A 264 3.36 -24.55 -26.27
C LEU A 264 4.47 -25.33 -26.95
N GLU A 265 5.26 -24.65 -27.79
CA GLU A 265 6.37 -25.22 -28.53
C GLU A 265 7.70 -25.13 -27.78
N ALA A 266 8.02 -23.94 -27.24
CA ALA A 266 9.28 -23.72 -26.51
C ALA A 266 9.18 -22.51 -25.58
N ILE A 267 10.02 -22.54 -24.54
CA ILE A 267 10.34 -21.37 -23.71
C ILE A 267 11.86 -21.24 -23.65
N ASP A 268 12.39 -20.13 -24.17
CA ASP A 268 13.82 -19.82 -24.15
C ASP A 268 14.08 -18.62 -23.24
N VAL A 269 15.08 -18.72 -22.34
CA VAL A 269 15.42 -17.67 -21.36
C VAL A 269 16.81 -17.13 -21.57
N ASP A 270 16.92 -15.83 -21.82
CA ASP A 270 18.18 -15.09 -21.71
C ASP A 270 18.32 -14.47 -20.32
N HIS A 271 18.90 -15.21 -19.39
CA HIS A 271 19.12 -14.78 -18.02
C HIS A 271 19.99 -13.53 -17.90
N LYS A 272 20.87 -13.26 -18.88
CA LYS A 272 21.75 -12.07 -18.83
C LYS A 272 20.97 -10.80 -19.10
N ARG A 273 20.05 -10.86 -20.04
CA ARG A 273 19.23 -9.71 -20.46
C ARG A 273 17.89 -9.64 -19.74
N GLY A 274 17.47 -10.71 -19.05
CA GLY A 274 16.14 -10.79 -18.45
C GLY A 274 15.03 -10.91 -19.49
N LEU A 275 15.27 -11.67 -20.58
CA LEU A 275 14.28 -11.86 -21.65
C LEU A 275 13.79 -13.31 -21.64
N VAL A 276 12.48 -13.49 -21.75
CA VAL A 276 11.85 -14.80 -21.88
C VAL A 276 11.05 -14.83 -23.17
N TYR A 277 11.36 -15.78 -24.05
CA TYR A 277 10.70 -15.96 -25.32
C TYR A 277 9.86 -17.23 -25.29
N VAL A 278 8.55 -17.07 -25.41
CA VAL A 278 7.58 -18.17 -25.47
C VAL A 278 7.10 -18.33 -26.90
N ARG A 279 7.28 -19.52 -27.47
CA ARG A 279 6.72 -19.90 -28.80
C ARG A 279 5.53 -20.81 -28.58
N SER A 280 4.43 -20.46 -29.21
CA SER A 280 3.17 -21.21 -29.15
C SER A 280 2.42 -21.16 -30.50
N ALA A 281 1.68 -22.21 -30.79
CA ALA A 281 0.74 -22.24 -31.91
C ALA A 281 -0.48 -21.30 -31.66
N GLU A 282 -0.73 -20.88 -30.40
CA GLU A 282 -1.76 -19.89 -30.12
C GLU A 282 -1.34 -18.50 -30.59
N PRO A 283 -2.20 -17.76 -31.31
CA PRO A 283 -1.87 -16.42 -31.79
C PRO A 283 -1.92 -15.40 -30.66
N VAL A 284 -1.07 -14.37 -30.71
CA VAL A 284 -1.19 -13.20 -29.88
C VAL A 284 -2.32 -12.30 -30.41
N PRO A 285 -3.30 -11.89 -29.58
CA PRO A 285 -4.37 -10.99 -30.00
C PRO A 285 -3.85 -9.67 -30.55
N GLU A 286 -4.38 -9.21 -31.71
CA GLU A 286 -3.89 -8.01 -32.41
C GLU A 286 -3.95 -6.72 -31.56
N ASP A 287 -4.94 -6.59 -30.68
CA ASP A 287 -5.10 -5.43 -29.80
C ASP A 287 -3.99 -5.32 -28.74
N LEU A 288 -3.26 -6.40 -28.48
CA LEU A 288 -2.11 -6.42 -27.55
C LEU A 288 -0.83 -5.85 -28.19
N VAL A 289 -0.67 -5.96 -29.51
CA VAL A 289 0.52 -5.50 -30.24
C VAL A 289 0.77 -3.99 -30.06
N TYR A 290 -0.28 -3.21 -29.80
CA TYR A 290 -0.21 -1.75 -29.65
C TYR A 290 -0.10 -1.25 -28.21
N ARG A 291 -0.05 -2.13 -27.20
CA ARG A 291 -0.08 -1.77 -25.79
C ARG A 291 1.19 -2.24 -25.06
N ARG A 292 2.28 -1.47 -25.16
CA ARG A 292 3.47 -1.68 -24.31
C ARG A 292 3.10 -1.48 -22.84
N ARG A 293 3.46 -2.42 -21.97
CA ARG A 293 3.12 -2.38 -20.56
C ARG A 293 4.31 -2.70 -19.67
N TYR A 294 4.58 -1.80 -18.73
CA TYR A 294 5.56 -1.98 -17.67
C TYR A 294 4.82 -2.27 -16.36
N ILE A 295 5.09 -3.42 -15.75
CA ILE A 295 4.47 -3.84 -14.49
C ILE A 295 5.56 -3.89 -13.43
N THR A 296 5.45 -3.08 -12.37
CA THR A 296 6.37 -3.09 -11.25
C THR A 296 5.95 -4.11 -10.20
N ALA A 297 6.91 -4.77 -9.55
CA ALA A 297 6.67 -5.84 -8.57
C ALA A 297 5.84 -5.42 -7.35
N GLY A 298 5.81 -4.12 -7.00
CA GLY A 298 5.12 -3.58 -5.83
C GLY A 298 3.82 -2.83 -6.11
N CYS A 299 3.54 -2.46 -7.36
CA CYS A 299 2.34 -1.72 -7.69
C CYS A 299 1.20 -2.67 -8.07
N GLY A 300 0.11 -2.64 -7.31
CA GLY A 300 -1.17 -3.30 -7.60
C GLY A 300 -1.91 -2.77 -8.84
N LYS A 301 -1.18 -2.33 -9.85
CA LYS A 301 -1.63 -2.17 -11.22
C LYS A 301 -1.04 -3.30 -12.05
N GLY A 302 -1.23 -4.54 -11.58
CA GLY A 302 -1.32 -5.66 -12.49
C GLY A 302 -2.49 -5.31 -13.40
N ILE A 303 -2.19 -4.98 -14.64
CA ILE A 303 -3.26 -4.85 -15.63
C ILE A 303 -3.59 -6.30 -15.98
N THR A 304 -4.54 -6.88 -15.25
CA THR A 304 -5.36 -7.88 -15.88
C THR A 304 -5.91 -7.20 -17.12
N PHE A 305 -5.74 -7.81 -18.28
CA PHE A 305 -6.38 -7.36 -19.52
C PHE A 305 -7.91 -7.37 -19.42
N ALA A 306 -8.42 -7.75 -18.27
CA ALA A 306 -9.80 -7.80 -17.89
C ALA A 306 -10.24 -6.54 -17.17
N SER A 307 -11.05 -5.74 -17.82
CA SER A 307 -11.98 -4.83 -17.16
C SER A 307 -12.87 -5.64 -16.18
N LEU A 308 -13.48 -4.99 -15.20
CA LEU A 308 -14.50 -5.59 -14.27
C LEU A 308 -15.56 -6.47 -14.97
N GLY A 309 -15.73 -6.35 -16.30
CA GLY A 309 -16.57 -7.21 -17.12
C GLY A 309 -16.09 -8.66 -17.31
N HIS A 310 -14.83 -8.98 -17.02
CA HIS A 310 -14.33 -10.36 -17.12
C HIS A 310 -14.59 -11.23 -15.89
N THR A 311 -15.02 -10.65 -14.77
CA THR A 311 -15.57 -11.44 -13.64
C THR A 311 -16.81 -12.25 -14.07
N LEU A 312 -17.53 -11.77 -15.08
CA LEU A 312 -18.68 -12.43 -15.69
C LEU A 312 -18.32 -13.61 -16.63
N GLY A 313 -17.04 -13.79 -16.94
CA GLY A 313 -16.53 -14.87 -17.81
C GLY A 313 -15.67 -15.92 -17.11
N LEU A 314 -15.52 -15.84 -15.77
CA LEU A 314 -14.84 -16.88 -15.02
C LEU A 314 -15.76 -18.08 -14.81
N ASP A 315 -15.27 -19.28 -15.09
CA ASP A 315 -15.96 -20.51 -14.77
C ASP A 315 -16.08 -20.66 -13.24
N ALA A 316 -17.21 -21.19 -12.79
CA ALA A 316 -17.38 -21.53 -11.39
C ALA A 316 -16.38 -22.63 -10.96
N VAL A 317 -15.80 -22.47 -9.78
CA VAL A 317 -14.97 -23.48 -9.13
C VAL A 317 -15.90 -24.49 -8.43
N THR A 318 -16.18 -25.59 -9.13
CA THR A 318 -17.17 -26.62 -8.70
C THR A 318 -16.58 -27.73 -7.83
N ASP A 319 -15.36 -27.57 -7.34
CA ASP A 319 -14.69 -28.54 -6.49
C ASP A 319 -15.31 -28.58 -5.09
N ASP A 320 -15.80 -29.75 -4.67
CA ASP A 320 -16.44 -29.99 -3.36
C ASP A 320 -15.46 -30.56 -2.31
N SER A 321 -14.17 -30.59 -2.61
CA SER A 321 -13.15 -31.09 -1.66
C SER A 321 -13.11 -30.25 -0.39
N ALA A 322 -13.09 -30.92 0.76
CA ALA A 322 -12.96 -30.29 2.07
C ALA A 322 -11.57 -30.49 2.65
N VAL A 323 -11.06 -29.46 3.33
CA VAL A 323 -9.75 -29.48 4.00
C VAL A 323 -9.91 -29.07 5.46
N SER A 324 -9.24 -29.77 6.39
CA SER A 324 -9.30 -29.38 7.79
C SER A 324 -8.46 -28.16 8.10
N ALA A 325 -8.88 -27.36 9.07
CA ALA A 325 -8.12 -26.21 9.56
C ALA A 325 -6.70 -26.61 9.99
N ASP A 326 -6.55 -27.75 10.67
CA ASP A 326 -5.25 -28.27 11.09
C ASP A 326 -4.33 -28.57 9.88
N ALA A 327 -4.89 -29.16 8.81
CA ALA A 327 -4.14 -29.44 7.59
C ALA A 327 -3.71 -28.12 6.89
N LEU A 328 -4.54 -27.08 6.89
CA LEU A 328 -4.19 -25.75 6.37
C LEU A 328 -3.00 -25.17 7.14
N TYR A 329 -3.02 -25.27 8.48
CA TYR A 329 -1.88 -24.81 9.30
C TYR A 329 -0.60 -25.56 9.01
N ASP A 330 -0.69 -26.89 8.91
CA ASP A 330 0.50 -27.70 8.63
C ASP A 330 1.08 -27.37 7.26
N MET A 331 0.25 -27.20 6.23
CA MET A 331 0.69 -26.80 4.89
C MET A 331 1.33 -25.40 4.89
N VAL A 332 0.78 -24.42 5.61
CA VAL A 332 1.41 -23.10 5.79
C VAL A 332 2.77 -23.22 6.47
N GLY A 333 2.89 -24.10 7.46
CA GLY A 333 4.15 -24.44 8.11
C GLY A 333 5.16 -25.10 7.16
N GLN A 334 4.71 -26.02 6.30
CA GLN A 334 5.55 -26.65 5.27
C GLN A 334 6.08 -25.61 4.29
N MET A 335 5.22 -24.74 3.74
CA MET A 335 5.63 -23.64 2.86
C MET A 335 6.68 -22.75 3.54
N ALA A 336 6.45 -22.33 4.78
CA ALA A 336 7.38 -21.47 5.51
C ALA A 336 8.75 -22.13 5.74
N ARG A 337 8.79 -23.43 5.96
CA ARG A 337 10.05 -24.21 6.08
C ARG A 337 10.77 -24.36 4.75
N ALA A 338 10.04 -24.50 3.65
CA ALA A 338 10.60 -24.64 2.31
C ALA A 338 11.08 -23.29 1.70
N ALA A 339 10.46 -22.16 2.08
CA ALA A 339 10.77 -20.82 1.58
C ALA A 339 12.09 -20.28 2.17
N ALA A 340 13.21 -20.65 1.56
CA ALA A 340 14.54 -20.31 2.06
C ALA A 340 14.87 -18.83 1.95
N LYS A 341 14.58 -18.21 0.79
CA LYS A 341 14.86 -16.79 0.55
C LYS A 341 14.00 -15.87 1.43
N TYR A 342 12.73 -16.22 1.62
CA TYR A 342 11.84 -15.52 2.53
C TYR A 342 12.39 -15.49 3.96
N ARG A 343 12.92 -16.64 4.44
CA ARG A 343 13.54 -16.71 5.77
C ARG A 343 14.86 -15.94 5.87
N ASP A 344 15.67 -16.01 4.81
CA ASP A 344 17.02 -15.41 4.80
C ASP A 344 16.98 -13.91 4.62
N THR A 345 16.11 -13.43 3.74
CA THR A 345 16.07 -12.01 3.35
C THR A 345 14.93 -11.24 4.02
N GLY A 346 13.75 -11.87 4.18
CA GLY A 346 12.52 -11.19 4.58
C GLY A 346 11.97 -10.24 3.50
N GLY A 347 12.62 -10.17 2.32
CA GLY A 347 12.31 -9.23 1.25
C GLY A 347 11.70 -9.89 -0.01
N VAL A 348 11.19 -11.12 0.09
CA VAL A 348 10.47 -11.80 -0.97
C VAL A 348 9.15 -12.36 -0.45
N HIS A 349 8.22 -12.65 -1.34
CA HIS A 349 7.03 -13.43 -1.04
C HIS A 349 7.25 -14.90 -1.39
N ALA A 350 6.65 -15.80 -0.61
CA ALA A 350 6.58 -17.20 -0.93
C ALA A 350 5.16 -17.59 -1.31
N CYS A 351 5.03 -18.44 -2.31
CA CYS A 351 3.80 -19.08 -2.72
C CYS A 351 4.01 -20.59 -2.85
N ALA A 352 2.97 -21.37 -2.60
CA ALA A 352 3.04 -22.83 -2.73
C ALA A 352 1.71 -23.41 -3.24
N LEU A 353 1.80 -24.51 -3.99
CA LEU A 353 0.67 -25.37 -4.30
C LEU A 353 0.78 -26.63 -3.44
N ALA A 354 -0.30 -26.95 -2.74
CA ALA A 354 -0.38 -28.12 -1.86
C ALA A 354 -1.60 -28.98 -2.22
N ARG A 355 -1.46 -30.30 -2.06
CA ARG A 355 -2.56 -31.26 -2.21
C ARG A 355 -2.44 -32.35 -1.14
N HIS A 356 -3.57 -32.90 -0.70
CA HIS A 356 -3.62 -33.99 0.25
C HIS A 356 -2.79 -33.73 1.53
N GLY A 357 -2.78 -32.49 2.02
CA GLY A 357 -2.03 -32.08 3.20
C GLY A 357 -0.52 -31.92 2.98
N ARG A 358 -0.01 -31.97 1.74
CA ARG A 358 1.41 -31.82 1.40
C ARG A 358 1.67 -30.70 0.42
N VAL A 359 2.69 -29.90 0.69
CA VAL A 359 3.21 -28.90 -0.24
C VAL A 359 4.03 -29.60 -1.32
N GLU A 360 3.65 -29.41 -2.58
CA GLU A 360 4.28 -30.03 -3.74
C GLU A 360 5.18 -29.06 -4.51
N ILE A 361 4.77 -27.80 -4.64
CA ILE A 361 5.49 -26.75 -5.37
C ILE A 361 5.66 -25.56 -4.44
N VAL A 362 6.87 -24.99 -4.34
CA VAL A 362 7.13 -23.74 -3.63
C VAL A 362 7.95 -22.83 -4.55
N ARG A 363 7.53 -21.56 -4.67
CA ARG A 363 8.27 -20.52 -5.41
C ARG A 363 8.30 -19.23 -4.61
N GLU A 364 9.38 -18.47 -4.85
CA GLU A 364 9.63 -17.23 -4.13
C GLU A 364 9.94 -16.13 -5.14
N ASP A 365 9.40 -14.94 -4.90
CA ASP A 365 9.64 -13.76 -5.72
C ASP A 365 9.50 -12.47 -4.90
N VAL A 366 10.18 -11.39 -5.32
CA VAL A 366 9.99 -10.04 -4.75
C VAL A 366 8.54 -9.56 -4.92
N GLY A 367 7.86 -9.98 -5.99
CA GLY A 367 6.47 -9.71 -6.29
C GLY A 367 5.53 -10.86 -5.86
N ARG A 368 4.53 -10.57 -5.02
CA ARG A 368 3.55 -11.61 -4.62
C ARG A 368 2.80 -12.24 -5.80
N HIS A 369 2.48 -11.43 -6.82
CA HIS A 369 1.81 -11.92 -8.05
C HIS A 369 2.73 -12.82 -8.86
N ASN A 370 4.01 -12.45 -8.98
CA ASN A 370 5.01 -13.27 -9.66
C ASN A 370 5.23 -14.61 -8.95
N ALA A 371 5.24 -14.62 -7.60
CA ALA A 371 5.36 -15.86 -6.84
C ALA A 371 4.18 -16.81 -7.14
N VAL A 372 2.96 -16.27 -7.28
CA VAL A 372 1.78 -17.04 -7.71
C VAL A 372 1.93 -17.52 -9.14
N ASP A 373 2.34 -16.65 -10.07
CA ASP A 373 2.54 -17.03 -11.47
C ASP A 373 3.59 -18.14 -11.61
N LYS A 374 4.71 -18.06 -10.88
CA LYS A 374 5.72 -19.14 -10.87
C LYS A 374 5.14 -20.47 -10.40
N VAL A 375 4.35 -20.47 -9.32
CA VAL A 375 3.72 -21.70 -8.81
C VAL A 375 2.71 -22.27 -9.81
N LEU A 376 1.82 -21.43 -10.33
CA LEU A 376 0.80 -21.86 -11.28
C LEU A 376 1.42 -22.25 -12.65
N GLY A 377 2.46 -21.52 -13.08
CA GLY A 377 3.22 -21.83 -14.27
C GLY A 377 3.93 -23.17 -14.17
N ARG A 378 4.55 -23.45 -13.03
CA ARG A 378 5.16 -24.77 -12.79
C ARG A 378 4.12 -25.90 -12.84
N ALA A 379 2.99 -25.70 -12.13
CA ALA A 379 1.91 -26.69 -12.14
C ALA A 379 1.38 -26.93 -13.57
N TRP A 380 1.19 -25.88 -14.34
CA TRP A 380 0.72 -25.97 -15.72
C TRP A 380 1.75 -26.64 -16.67
N LEU A 381 3.04 -26.29 -16.54
CA LEU A 381 4.11 -26.90 -17.34
C LEU A 381 4.24 -28.39 -17.07
N ASP A 382 4.12 -28.81 -15.81
CA ASP A 382 4.24 -30.22 -15.40
C ASP A 382 2.91 -30.99 -15.48
N ARG A 383 1.82 -30.35 -15.95
CA ARG A 383 0.47 -30.94 -16.00
C ARG A 383 -0.03 -31.43 -14.63
N VAL A 384 0.36 -30.71 -13.56
CA VAL A 384 -0.11 -31.00 -12.20
C VAL A 384 -1.56 -30.53 -12.08
N SER A 385 -2.46 -31.44 -11.70
CA SER A 385 -3.88 -31.07 -11.47
C SER A 385 -3.99 -30.10 -10.30
N THR A 386 -4.85 -29.11 -10.46
CA THR A 386 -5.22 -28.14 -9.44
C THR A 386 -6.51 -28.49 -8.69
N GLU A 387 -7.19 -29.56 -9.10
CA GLU A 387 -8.36 -30.09 -8.38
C GLU A 387 -7.99 -30.53 -6.98
N GLY A 388 -8.79 -30.11 -5.98
CA GLY A 388 -8.49 -30.36 -4.57
C GLY A 388 -7.25 -29.65 -4.03
N ALA A 389 -6.62 -28.78 -4.83
CA ALA A 389 -5.41 -28.08 -4.42
C ALA A 389 -5.69 -26.89 -3.50
N VAL A 390 -4.68 -26.55 -2.72
CA VAL A 390 -4.64 -25.35 -1.87
C VAL A 390 -3.47 -24.48 -2.33
N LEU A 391 -3.77 -23.25 -2.74
CA LEU A 391 -2.75 -22.24 -3.02
C LEU A 391 -2.42 -21.48 -1.74
N LEU A 392 -1.17 -21.53 -1.32
CA LEU A 392 -0.67 -20.88 -0.10
C LEU A 392 0.16 -19.66 -0.47
N THR A 393 0.05 -18.55 0.27
CA THR A 393 0.87 -17.36 0.03
C THR A 393 1.22 -16.63 1.33
N THR A 394 2.38 -15.97 1.34
CA THR A 394 2.75 -15.02 2.41
C THR A 394 2.19 -13.62 2.16
N GLY A 395 1.84 -13.29 0.91
CA GLY A 395 1.27 -12.00 0.51
C GLY A 395 -0.24 -11.93 0.75
N ARG A 396 -0.79 -10.71 0.72
CA ARG A 396 -2.26 -10.48 0.75
C ARG A 396 -2.93 -11.12 -0.46
N ILE A 397 -4.15 -11.62 -0.27
CA ILE A 397 -4.98 -12.08 -1.38
C ILE A 397 -5.73 -10.86 -1.93
N SER A 398 -5.29 -10.37 -3.09
CA SER A 398 -5.94 -9.30 -3.85
C SER A 398 -6.92 -9.88 -4.88
N TYR A 399 -7.73 -9.00 -5.48
CA TYR A 399 -8.60 -9.31 -6.62
C TYR A 399 -7.88 -10.16 -7.68
N GLU A 400 -6.71 -9.71 -8.13
CA GLU A 400 -5.94 -10.39 -9.18
C GLU A 400 -5.50 -11.80 -8.76
N MET A 401 -5.11 -11.98 -7.50
CA MET A 401 -4.74 -13.30 -6.98
C MET A 401 -5.94 -14.24 -6.92
N ALA A 402 -7.12 -13.73 -6.54
CA ALA A 402 -8.36 -14.53 -6.58
C ALA A 402 -8.73 -14.92 -8.02
N VAL A 403 -8.60 -13.99 -8.98
CA VAL A 403 -8.83 -14.27 -10.41
C VAL A 403 -7.84 -15.31 -10.95
N LYS A 404 -6.56 -15.20 -10.63
CA LYS A 404 -5.52 -16.18 -11.04
C LYS A 404 -5.83 -17.57 -10.50
N ALA A 405 -6.20 -17.67 -9.22
CA ALA A 405 -6.57 -18.95 -8.59
C ALA A 405 -7.84 -19.55 -9.22
N ALA A 406 -8.85 -18.72 -9.49
CA ALA A 406 -10.08 -19.16 -10.15
C ALA A 406 -9.83 -19.68 -11.56
N LYS A 407 -9.05 -18.96 -12.40
CA LYS A 407 -8.65 -19.41 -13.74
C LYS A 407 -7.86 -20.73 -13.70
N ALA A 408 -7.01 -20.88 -12.69
CA ALA A 408 -6.29 -22.14 -12.45
C ALA A 408 -7.15 -23.22 -11.81
N ARG A 409 -8.45 -22.96 -11.51
CA ARG A 409 -9.40 -23.87 -10.86
C ARG A 409 -8.91 -24.40 -9.49
N VAL A 410 -8.12 -23.59 -8.77
CA VAL A 410 -7.69 -23.93 -7.42
C VAL A 410 -8.82 -23.58 -6.46
N PRO A 411 -9.40 -24.52 -5.71
CA PRO A 411 -10.62 -24.26 -4.92
C PRO A 411 -10.39 -23.49 -3.63
N VAL A 412 -9.17 -23.50 -3.08
CA VAL A 412 -8.85 -22.86 -1.78
C VAL A 412 -7.58 -22.03 -1.88
N VAL A 413 -7.63 -20.78 -1.46
CA VAL A 413 -6.46 -19.89 -1.33
C VAL A 413 -6.28 -19.48 0.13
N VAL A 414 -5.06 -19.67 0.65
CA VAL A 414 -4.72 -19.39 2.05
C VAL A 414 -3.58 -18.39 2.13
N SER A 415 -3.78 -17.33 2.90
CA SER A 415 -2.75 -16.32 3.18
C SER A 415 -2.41 -16.22 4.66
N ARG A 416 -1.15 -15.94 4.94
CA ARG A 416 -0.70 -15.54 6.28
C ARG A 416 -1.15 -14.12 6.66
N THR A 417 -1.64 -13.35 5.70
CA THR A 417 -2.05 -11.95 5.84
C THR A 417 -3.52 -11.75 5.44
N ALA A 418 -3.92 -10.55 5.07
CA ALA A 418 -5.28 -10.17 4.79
C ALA A 418 -5.82 -10.68 3.44
N VAL A 419 -7.15 -10.67 3.32
CA VAL A 419 -7.92 -10.78 2.08
C VAL A 419 -8.56 -9.42 1.82
N THR A 420 -8.54 -8.93 0.58
CA THR A 420 -9.21 -7.68 0.22
C THR A 420 -10.70 -7.92 -0.04
N GLU A 421 -11.52 -6.87 0.15
CA GLU A 421 -12.98 -6.94 -0.06
C GLU A 421 -13.32 -7.40 -1.48
N LEU A 422 -12.73 -6.76 -2.49
CA LEU A 422 -12.96 -7.11 -3.90
C LEU A 422 -12.54 -8.57 -4.22
N ALA A 423 -11.50 -9.09 -3.56
CA ALA A 423 -11.12 -10.49 -3.69
C ALA A 423 -12.22 -11.42 -3.13
N ALA A 424 -12.82 -11.03 -2.00
CA ALA A 424 -13.89 -11.80 -1.39
C ALA A 424 -15.16 -11.79 -2.27
N GLU A 425 -15.54 -10.64 -2.84
CA GLU A 425 -16.68 -10.53 -3.76
C GLU A 425 -16.51 -11.44 -4.98
N VAL A 426 -15.34 -11.43 -5.61
CA VAL A 426 -15.06 -12.32 -6.74
C VAL A 426 -15.11 -13.78 -6.30
N ALA A 427 -14.50 -14.10 -5.18
CA ALA A 427 -14.44 -15.47 -4.67
C ALA A 427 -15.83 -16.05 -4.38
N GLU A 428 -16.73 -15.25 -3.80
CA GLU A 428 -18.12 -15.65 -3.62
C GLU A 428 -18.81 -15.93 -4.97
N ALA A 429 -18.63 -15.03 -5.93
CA ALA A 429 -19.26 -15.14 -7.24
C ALA A 429 -18.83 -16.40 -8.02
N VAL A 430 -17.55 -16.83 -7.86
CA VAL A 430 -17.00 -17.99 -8.59
C VAL A 430 -16.89 -19.26 -7.73
N GLY A 431 -17.31 -19.22 -6.46
CA GLY A 431 -17.23 -20.38 -5.58
C GLY A 431 -15.83 -20.71 -5.05
N LEU A 432 -14.93 -19.72 -4.95
CA LEU A 432 -13.58 -19.87 -4.41
C LEU A 432 -13.55 -19.67 -2.90
N THR A 433 -12.83 -20.49 -2.15
CA THR A 433 -12.65 -20.33 -0.69
C THR A 433 -11.39 -19.52 -0.41
N LEU A 434 -11.55 -18.39 0.29
CA LEU A 434 -10.44 -17.54 0.74
C LEU A 434 -10.27 -17.62 2.25
N VAL A 435 -9.02 -17.88 2.66
CA VAL A 435 -8.62 -17.96 4.07
C VAL A 435 -7.48 -16.97 4.31
N GLY A 436 -7.68 -16.05 5.25
CA GLY A 436 -6.66 -15.10 5.66
C GLY A 436 -6.17 -15.35 7.08
N TYR A 437 -5.12 -14.60 7.45
CA TYR A 437 -4.50 -14.62 8.79
C TYR A 437 -4.16 -16.00 9.32
N ALA A 438 -3.77 -16.93 8.43
CA ALA A 438 -3.37 -18.29 8.79
C ALA A 438 -2.02 -18.28 9.53
N ARG A 439 -2.03 -17.90 10.82
CA ARG A 439 -0.85 -17.78 11.69
C ARG A 439 -1.21 -17.88 13.16
N ALA A 440 -0.27 -18.31 13.99
CA ALA A 440 -0.39 -18.34 15.46
C ALA A 440 -1.65 -19.07 15.98
N GLY A 441 -2.03 -20.19 15.34
CA GLY A 441 -3.18 -21.00 15.77
C GLY A 441 -4.55 -20.40 15.39
N LYS A 442 -4.59 -19.39 14.49
CA LYS A 442 -5.85 -18.73 14.04
C LYS A 442 -5.87 -18.63 12.53
N LEU A 443 -7.06 -18.79 11.94
CA LEU A 443 -7.34 -18.50 10.54
C LEU A 443 -8.74 -17.91 10.44
N VAL A 444 -8.97 -17.12 9.39
CA VAL A 444 -10.28 -16.50 9.11
C VAL A 444 -10.71 -16.96 7.73
N VAL A 445 -11.84 -17.66 7.66
CA VAL A 445 -12.46 -18.05 6.38
C VAL A 445 -13.38 -16.92 5.95
N TYR A 446 -13.12 -16.32 4.81
CA TYR A 446 -13.87 -15.17 4.29
C TYR A 446 -15.01 -15.58 3.37
N THR A 447 -14.79 -16.62 2.55
CA THR A 447 -15.74 -17.04 1.52
C THR A 447 -15.87 -18.57 1.50
N ASN A 448 -17.05 -19.09 1.14
CA ASN A 448 -17.32 -20.51 0.94
C ASN A 448 -16.79 -21.42 2.08
N PRO A 449 -17.24 -21.19 3.35
CA PRO A 449 -16.68 -21.84 4.53
C PRO A 449 -16.90 -23.35 4.58
N GLN A 450 -17.82 -23.90 3.80
CA GLN A 450 -18.12 -25.33 3.74
C GLN A 450 -16.91 -26.20 3.32
N ARG A 451 -15.91 -25.62 2.64
CA ARG A 451 -14.68 -26.33 2.29
C ARG A 451 -13.66 -26.40 3.42
N VAL A 452 -13.84 -25.64 4.50
CA VAL A 452 -12.95 -25.68 5.65
C VAL A 452 -13.66 -26.35 6.81
N VAL A 453 -13.22 -27.54 7.17
CA VAL A 453 -13.82 -28.29 8.28
C VAL A 453 -12.97 -28.14 9.55
N GLU A 454 -13.63 -28.20 10.72
CA GLU A 454 -12.92 -28.19 12.01
C GLU A 454 -11.97 -29.39 12.11
N GLY A 455 -10.76 -29.15 12.59
CA GLY A 455 -9.78 -30.20 12.84
C GLY A 455 -10.18 -31.07 14.04
N LYS A 456 -9.70 -32.31 14.13
CA LYS A 456 -9.95 -33.25 15.23
C LYS A 456 -9.23 -32.87 16.53
N GLY A 457 -9.02 -31.61 16.86
CA GLY A 457 -8.20 -31.16 17.97
C GLY A 457 -8.73 -30.06 18.88
N ALA A 458 -9.94 -29.52 18.65
CA ALA A 458 -10.50 -28.47 19.50
C ALA A 458 -11.52 -29.07 20.51
N ARG A 459 -11.01 -29.60 21.62
CA ARG A 459 -11.72 -29.72 22.92
C ARG A 459 -10.81 -29.26 24.02
#